data_e3ac44e234fcc35c64c6e215dcad747d
#
_entry.id   e3ac44e234fcc35c64c6e215dcad747d
#
_cell.length_a   1.000
_cell.length_b   1.000
_cell.length_c   1.000
_cell.angle_alpha   90.00
_cell.angle_beta   90.00
_cell.angle_gamma   90.00
#
_symmetry.space_group_name_H-M   'P 1'
#
loop_
_entity.id
_entity.type
_entity.pdbx_description
1 polymer ?
#
loop_
_entity_poly.entity_id
_entity_poly.type
_entity_poly.pdbx_seq_one_letter_code
_entity_poly.pdbx_strand_id
1 'polypeptide(L)'
;MPIPRLPYVQHPGIDTHPGSVLTLAVTEDGAILASGGSQGTRLWNVADMTMLQRPSSAGIRGATVVVIWARQADEAQDVLYAGTQNRYFFAGVFEETFVIQMPDPGEITAMAFDSTNNHLCLCSRNDMVQSWTISKDPLTGKWMPINIFSRRFPRLSPQAITFAAFDNSQDRDIIVLGFHNSGPMYTIRGKTGETASDWSVGAKIGDAAFNWKEGVFCLDDPTSGPTLFRLSDQMKSKTYEIDRMRKNARPRNVRFGDDGSTLICGSDHGCVYVFDTCSGEKLATLSVGTTEWVQVVTTAEIDDVSVIFAAQTRALDFSEKIFVWKRAQRAPEKSSVWGKYMAWIVKVLVVLGCMVFVYQNLEAGVRVLGKAI
;
A
#
# COMPACT_ATOMS: atom_id res chain seq x y z
N MET A 1 -16.07 17.99 18.41
CA MET A 1 -14.70 18.48 18.15
C MET A 1 -13.92 17.31 17.55
N PRO A 2 -13.17 17.47 16.46
CA PRO A 2 -12.33 16.41 15.98
C PRO A 2 -11.31 16.02 17.06
N ILE A 3 -11.15 14.72 17.25
CA ILE A 3 -10.20 14.18 18.22
C ILE A 3 -8.79 14.53 17.70
N PRO A 4 -7.92 15.22 18.48
CA PRO A 4 -6.59 15.58 18.03
C PRO A 4 -5.81 14.32 17.66
N ARG A 5 -5.29 14.26 16.41
CA ARG A 5 -4.42 13.18 15.95
C ARG A 5 -3.09 13.26 16.71
N LEU A 6 -2.62 12.12 17.18
CA LEU A 6 -1.34 12.03 17.87
C LEU A 6 -0.18 12.18 16.89
N PRO A 7 0.96 12.77 17.33
CA PRO A 7 2.12 12.98 16.46
C PRO A 7 2.78 11.66 16.04
N TYR A 8 3.49 11.68 14.93
CA TYR A 8 4.41 10.63 14.55
C TYR A 8 5.72 10.77 15.31
N VAL A 9 6.22 9.66 15.84
CA VAL A 9 7.50 9.58 16.56
C VAL A 9 8.45 8.71 15.77
N GLN A 10 9.69 9.18 15.61
CA GLN A 10 10.72 8.39 14.95
C GLN A 10 11.14 7.22 15.85
N HIS A 11 11.19 6.04 15.26
CA HIS A 11 11.64 4.79 15.87
C HIS A 11 12.97 4.34 15.28
N PRO A 12 13.69 3.41 15.93
CA PRO A 12 14.83 2.75 15.30
C PRO A 12 14.42 2.16 13.95
N GLY A 13 15.20 2.48 12.93
CA GLY A 13 15.02 1.98 11.58
C GLY A 13 16.18 1.06 11.20
N ILE A 14 16.41 0.90 9.89
CA ILE A 14 17.54 0.15 9.37
C ILE A 14 18.65 1.15 9.06
N ASP A 15 19.70 1.18 9.88
CA ASP A 15 20.79 2.15 9.77
C ASP A 15 21.80 1.83 8.66
N THR A 16 21.88 0.58 8.23
CA THR A 16 22.88 0.10 7.28
C THR A 16 22.25 -0.82 6.24
N HIS A 17 21.39 -0.26 5.38
CA HIS A 17 20.90 -1.00 4.22
C HIS A 17 22.03 -1.10 3.18
N PRO A 18 22.40 -2.31 2.72
CA PRO A 18 23.45 -2.44 1.70
C PRO A 18 22.96 -1.90 0.34
N GLY A 19 23.64 -0.89 -0.15
CA GLY A 19 23.31 -0.22 -1.42
C GLY A 19 22.10 0.71 -1.37
N SER A 20 21.74 1.26 -2.53
CA SER A 20 20.59 2.16 -2.68
C SER A 20 19.26 1.44 -2.47
N VAL A 21 18.28 2.14 -1.90
CA VAL A 21 16.91 1.69 -1.77
C VAL A 21 16.04 2.35 -2.84
N LEU A 22 15.48 1.55 -3.73
CA LEU A 22 14.67 2.01 -4.87
C LEU A 22 13.18 1.73 -4.69
N THR A 23 12.84 0.78 -3.83
CA THR A 23 11.45 0.37 -3.59
C THR A 23 11.28 -0.24 -2.20
N LEU A 24 10.12 -0.04 -1.60
CA LEU A 24 9.71 -0.60 -0.32
C LEU A 24 8.28 -1.14 -0.42
N ALA A 25 8.03 -2.28 0.18
CA ALA A 25 6.70 -2.83 0.38
C ALA A 25 6.65 -3.58 1.72
N VAL A 26 5.51 -3.56 2.38
CA VAL A 26 5.27 -4.24 3.65
C VAL A 26 4.11 -5.21 3.49
N THR A 27 4.16 -6.37 4.17
CA THR A 27 3.07 -7.34 4.19
C THR A 27 1.80 -6.72 4.79
N GLU A 28 0.65 -7.26 4.44
CA GLU A 28 -0.64 -6.77 4.93
C GLU A 28 -0.75 -6.78 6.46
N ASP A 29 -0.18 -7.82 7.10
CA ASP A 29 -0.09 -7.94 8.57
C ASP A 29 1.00 -7.05 9.20
N GLY A 30 1.77 -6.34 8.41
CA GLY A 30 2.85 -5.46 8.86
C GLY A 30 4.10 -6.18 9.39
N ALA A 31 4.20 -7.51 9.27
CA ALA A 31 5.26 -8.29 9.90
C ALA A 31 6.59 -8.23 9.14
N ILE A 32 6.56 -8.16 7.81
CA ILE A 32 7.75 -8.22 6.96
C ILE A 32 7.79 -7.00 6.03
N LEU A 33 8.91 -6.28 6.08
CA LEU A 33 9.24 -5.23 5.13
C LEU A 33 10.17 -5.80 4.05
N ALA A 34 9.82 -5.62 2.78
CA ALA A 34 10.70 -5.86 1.65
C ALA A 34 11.31 -4.56 1.17
N SER A 35 12.61 -4.58 0.88
CA SER A 35 13.32 -3.50 0.22
C SER A 35 14.02 -4.01 -1.04
N GLY A 36 13.93 -3.25 -2.12
CA GLY A 36 14.65 -3.50 -3.34
C GLY A 36 15.64 -2.38 -3.64
N GLY A 37 16.76 -2.72 -4.25
CA GLY A 37 17.79 -1.74 -4.58
C GLY A 37 18.96 -2.31 -5.36
N SER A 38 20.10 -1.59 -5.40
CA SER A 38 21.27 -1.95 -6.20
C SER A 38 21.87 -3.34 -5.85
N GLN A 39 21.65 -3.82 -4.63
CA GLN A 39 22.13 -5.11 -4.16
C GLN A 39 21.05 -6.23 -4.18
N GLY A 40 19.96 -6.02 -4.95
CA GLY A 40 18.83 -6.95 -5.05
C GLY A 40 17.77 -6.72 -3.97
N THR A 41 17.05 -7.77 -3.62
CA THR A 41 15.96 -7.72 -2.65
C THR A 41 16.43 -8.11 -1.25
N ARG A 42 15.87 -7.49 -0.20
CA ARG A 42 16.10 -7.79 1.21
C ARG A 42 14.77 -7.86 1.93
N LEU A 43 14.71 -8.74 2.93
CA LEU A 43 13.56 -8.85 3.83
C LEU A 43 13.99 -8.50 5.26
N TRP A 44 13.10 -7.83 5.98
CA TRP A 44 13.33 -7.32 7.32
C TRP A 44 12.15 -7.68 8.21
N ASN A 45 12.43 -8.17 9.40
CA ASN A 45 11.42 -8.30 10.43
C ASN A 45 11.07 -6.90 10.96
N VAL A 46 9.82 -6.50 10.89
CA VAL A 46 9.39 -5.13 11.28
C VAL A 46 9.41 -4.91 12.79
N ALA A 47 9.31 -5.99 13.59
CA ALA A 47 9.27 -5.85 15.05
C ALA A 47 10.61 -5.35 15.63
N ASP A 48 11.74 -5.85 15.09
CA ASP A 48 13.09 -5.55 15.57
C ASP A 48 14.05 -4.99 14.50
N MET A 49 13.56 -4.80 13.28
CA MET A 49 14.31 -4.32 12.11
C MET A 49 15.54 -5.18 11.77
N THR A 50 15.53 -6.46 12.12
CA THR A 50 16.57 -7.40 11.76
C THR A 50 16.39 -7.94 10.35
N MET A 51 17.51 -8.17 9.65
CA MET A 51 17.49 -8.72 8.31
C MET A 51 17.15 -10.22 8.36
N LEU A 52 16.13 -10.59 7.60
CA LEU A 52 15.78 -11.98 7.32
C LEU A 52 16.62 -12.54 6.15
N GLN A 53 16.39 -13.80 5.81
CA GLN A 53 17.06 -14.43 4.67
C GLN A 53 16.75 -13.67 3.36
N ARG A 54 17.77 -13.60 2.48
CA ARG A 54 17.63 -12.92 1.18
C ARG A 54 16.86 -13.80 0.21
N PRO A 55 15.78 -13.33 -0.42
CA PRO A 55 15.16 -14.08 -1.50
C PRO A 55 16.04 -14.09 -2.75
N SER A 56 16.82 -13.03 -3.00
CA SER A 56 17.59 -12.90 -4.24
C SER A 56 18.74 -11.89 -4.11
N SER A 57 19.82 -12.12 -4.84
CA SER A 57 20.90 -11.13 -5.06
C SER A 57 20.74 -10.46 -6.42
N ALA A 58 21.27 -9.24 -6.59
CA ALA A 58 21.22 -8.51 -7.85
C ALA A 58 21.82 -9.30 -9.00
N GLY A 59 23.08 -9.72 -8.90
CA GLY A 59 23.77 -10.49 -9.94
C GLY A 59 23.50 -9.99 -11.36
N ILE A 60 23.24 -10.92 -12.28
CA ILE A 60 22.91 -10.61 -13.68
C ILE A 60 21.56 -9.89 -13.87
N ARG A 61 20.70 -9.88 -12.85
CA ARG A 61 19.36 -9.28 -12.90
C ARG A 61 19.38 -7.78 -12.71
N GLY A 62 20.50 -7.23 -12.24
CA GLY A 62 20.60 -5.81 -11.90
C GLY A 62 19.85 -5.45 -10.63
N ALA A 63 19.66 -4.15 -10.40
CA ALA A 63 18.94 -3.64 -9.25
C ALA A 63 17.47 -4.11 -9.22
N THR A 64 16.95 -4.38 -8.03
CA THR A 64 15.50 -4.56 -7.81
C THR A 64 14.86 -3.19 -7.69
N VAL A 65 13.96 -2.87 -8.61
CA VAL A 65 13.40 -1.52 -8.77
C VAL A 65 11.93 -1.42 -8.39
N VAL A 66 11.24 -2.54 -8.30
CA VAL A 66 9.87 -2.63 -7.78
C VAL A 66 9.70 -3.91 -6.98
N VAL A 67 9.03 -3.81 -5.83
CA VAL A 67 8.57 -4.95 -5.03
C VAL A 67 7.12 -4.73 -4.63
N ILE A 68 6.34 -5.80 -4.63
CA ILE A 68 4.99 -5.83 -4.10
C ILE A 68 4.78 -7.11 -3.29
N TRP A 69 4.00 -7.02 -2.23
CA TRP A 69 3.44 -8.18 -1.55
C TRP A 69 2.04 -8.43 -2.10
N ALA A 70 1.72 -9.68 -2.30
CA ALA A 70 0.38 -10.07 -2.74
C ALA A 70 0.01 -11.44 -2.19
N ARG A 71 -1.23 -11.58 -1.74
CA ARG A 71 -1.81 -12.85 -1.33
C ARG A 71 -2.55 -13.44 -2.52
N GLN A 72 -2.25 -14.68 -2.85
CA GLN A 72 -3.02 -15.40 -3.86
C GLN A 72 -4.30 -15.96 -3.23
N ALA A 73 -5.35 -16.11 -4.04
CA ALA A 73 -6.67 -16.52 -3.58
C ALA A 73 -6.66 -17.83 -2.75
N ASP A 74 -5.79 -18.77 -3.13
CA ASP A 74 -5.71 -20.11 -2.52
C ASP A 74 -4.57 -20.26 -1.52
N GLU A 75 -3.83 -19.18 -1.20
CA GLU A 75 -2.66 -19.22 -0.31
C GLU A 75 -2.92 -18.46 0.99
N ALA A 76 -2.44 -19.05 2.10
CA ALA A 76 -2.55 -18.41 3.40
C ALA A 76 -1.48 -17.32 3.65
N GLN A 77 -0.41 -17.33 2.85
CA GLN A 77 0.74 -16.43 3.04
C GLN A 77 0.88 -15.46 1.87
N ASP A 78 1.39 -14.27 2.18
CA ASP A 78 1.78 -13.30 1.18
C ASP A 78 3.02 -13.79 0.42
N VAL A 79 3.02 -13.55 -0.88
CA VAL A 79 4.14 -13.82 -1.77
C VAL A 79 4.73 -12.49 -2.23
N LEU A 80 6.05 -12.39 -2.18
CA LEU A 80 6.77 -11.25 -2.72
C LEU A 80 6.94 -11.41 -4.23
N TYR A 81 6.53 -10.39 -4.97
CA TYR A 81 6.85 -10.24 -6.39
C TYR A 81 7.86 -9.10 -6.54
N ALA A 82 8.88 -9.31 -7.35
CA ALA A 82 9.93 -8.34 -7.56
C ALA A 82 10.26 -8.18 -9.04
N GLY A 83 10.47 -6.93 -9.48
CA GLY A 83 10.89 -6.57 -10.82
C GLY A 83 12.24 -5.87 -10.81
N THR A 84 13.06 -6.12 -11.86
CA THR A 84 14.44 -5.68 -11.89
C THR A 84 14.76 -4.78 -13.09
N GLN A 85 15.89 -4.08 -12.96
CA GLN A 85 16.47 -3.24 -13.99
C GLN A 85 16.76 -4.00 -15.29
N ASN A 86 17.19 -5.24 -15.20
CA ASN A 86 17.54 -6.07 -16.35
C ASN A 86 16.38 -6.96 -16.79
N ARG A 87 15.12 -6.49 -16.66
CA ARG A 87 13.91 -7.14 -17.20
C ARG A 87 13.55 -8.51 -16.60
N TYR A 88 14.02 -8.84 -15.42
CA TYR A 88 13.56 -10.04 -14.73
C TYR A 88 12.43 -9.70 -13.77
N PHE A 89 11.43 -10.57 -13.72
CA PHE A 89 10.54 -10.60 -12.57
C PHE A 89 10.56 -11.99 -11.94
N PHE A 90 10.37 -12.04 -10.65
CA PHE A 90 10.39 -13.27 -9.89
C PHE A 90 9.41 -13.19 -8.73
N ALA A 91 9.05 -14.34 -8.19
CA ALA A 91 8.27 -14.46 -6.98
C ALA A 91 8.95 -15.39 -5.98
N GLY A 92 8.67 -15.19 -4.70
CA GLY A 92 9.13 -16.02 -3.59
C GLY A 92 9.17 -15.22 -2.30
N VAL A 93 9.34 -15.88 -1.17
CA VAL A 93 9.54 -15.24 0.13
C VAL A 93 10.98 -15.42 0.58
N PHE A 94 11.34 -16.62 1.04
CA PHE A 94 12.71 -16.94 1.44
C PHE A 94 13.49 -17.64 0.33
N GLU A 95 12.78 -18.30 -0.57
CA GLU A 95 13.31 -18.95 -1.76
C GLU A 95 12.54 -18.48 -2.99
N GLU A 96 13.21 -18.46 -4.14
CA GLU A 96 12.57 -18.10 -5.39
C GLU A 96 11.68 -19.25 -5.87
N THR A 97 10.42 -18.92 -6.09
CA THR A 97 9.42 -19.88 -6.61
C THR A 97 9.50 -19.99 -8.12
N PHE A 98 9.68 -18.85 -8.80
CA PHE A 98 9.95 -18.77 -10.23
C PHE A 98 10.68 -17.49 -10.59
N VAL A 99 11.34 -17.51 -11.76
CA VAL A 99 12.03 -16.36 -12.34
C VAL A 99 11.74 -16.33 -13.83
N ILE A 100 11.30 -15.18 -14.32
CA ILE A 100 11.03 -14.95 -15.75
C ILE A 100 11.89 -13.79 -16.24
N GLN A 101 12.57 -14.00 -17.36
CA GLN A 101 13.17 -12.92 -18.11
C GLN A 101 12.22 -12.47 -19.22
N MET A 102 11.84 -11.20 -19.21
CA MET A 102 10.96 -10.66 -20.23
C MET A 102 11.68 -10.55 -21.59
N PRO A 103 11.01 -10.84 -22.69
CA PRO A 103 11.61 -10.71 -24.02
C PRO A 103 11.93 -9.27 -24.40
N ASP A 104 11.11 -8.31 -23.94
CA ASP A 104 11.30 -6.89 -24.23
C ASP A 104 12.43 -6.29 -23.36
N PRO A 105 13.42 -5.60 -23.94
CA PRO A 105 14.55 -5.05 -23.20
C PRO A 105 14.15 -3.77 -22.47
N GLY A 106 13.67 -3.86 -21.25
CA GLY A 106 13.31 -2.69 -20.44
C GLY A 106 13.28 -2.99 -18.95
N GLU A 107 13.72 -2.02 -18.17
CA GLU A 107 13.55 -2.02 -16.72
C GLU A 107 12.07 -2.15 -16.38
N ILE A 108 11.73 -2.99 -15.41
CA ILE A 108 10.35 -3.10 -14.90
C ILE A 108 10.10 -1.90 -13.99
N THR A 109 9.14 -1.04 -14.33
CA THR A 109 8.90 0.22 -13.64
C THR A 109 7.76 0.17 -12.63
N ALA A 110 6.77 -0.69 -12.85
CA ALA A 110 5.62 -0.84 -11.96
C ALA A 110 5.04 -2.25 -12.05
N MET A 111 4.46 -2.71 -10.94
CA MET A 111 3.78 -4.01 -10.83
C MET A 111 2.53 -3.87 -9.98
N ALA A 112 1.49 -4.67 -10.31
CA ALA A 112 0.28 -4.82 -9.51
C ALA A 112 -0.20 -6.27 -9.58
N PHE A 113 -0.87 -6.73 -8.53
CA PHE A 113 -1.42 -8.08 -8.45
C PHE A 113 -2.92 -8.04 -8.13
N ASP A 114 -3.70 -8.81 -8.85
CA ASP A 114 -5.11 -9.06 -8.57
C ASP A 114 -5.25 -10.41 -7.86
N SER A 115 -5.46 -10.36 -6.56
CA SER A 115 -5.61 -11.55 -5.71
C SER A 115 -6.86 -12.37 -6.03
N THR A 116 -7.89 -11.76 -6.63
CA THR A 116 -9.13 -12.46 -6.98
C THR A 116 -8.93 -13.42 -8.16
N ASN A 117 -8.14 -13.01 -9.16
CA ASN A 117 -7.95 -13.75 -10.40
C ASN A 117 -6.53 -14.33 -10.52
N ASN A 118 -5.66 -14.10 -9.54
CA ASN A 118 -4.24 -14.45 -9.58
C ASN A 118 -3.54 -13.87 -10.83
N HIS A 119 -3.86 -12.62 -11.17
CA HIS A 119 -3.24 -11.93 -12.29
C HIS A 119 -2.16 -10.96 -11.80
N LEU A 120 -0.97 -11.08 -12.37
CA LEU A 120 0.13 -10.14 -12.21
C LEU A 120 0.20 -9.25 -13.44
N CYS A 121 0.12 -7.95 -13.24
CA CYS A 121 0.37 -6.98 -14.30
C CYS A 121 1.65 -6.22 -14.02
N LEU A 122 2.43 -5.95 -15.07
CA LEU A 122 3.69 -5.24 -14.97
C LEU A 122 3.93 -4.33 -16.17
N CYS A 123 4.67 -3.27 -15.93
CA CYS A 123 5.10 -2.31 -16.94
C CYS A 123 6.61 -2.29 -17.08
N SER A 124 7.09 -1.99 -18.28
CA SER A 124 8.50 -1.73 -18.52
C SER A 124 8.75 -0.32 -19.05
N ARG A 125 10.00 0.16 -18.88
CA ARG A 125 10.44 1.49 -19.35
C ARG A 125 10.25 1.70 -20.85
N ASN A 126 10.14 0.62 -21.62
CA ASN A 126 9.90 0.65 -23.07
C ASN A 126 8.42 0.76 -23.45
N ASP A 127 7.60 1.32 -22.58
CA ASP A 127 6.17 1.52 -22.80
C ASP A 127 5.37 0.21 -22.93
N MET A 128 5.92 -0.92 -22.49
CA MET A 128 5.22 -2.21 -22.50
C MET A 128 4.40 -2.41 -21.24
N VAL A 129 3.19 -2.92 -21.43
CA VAL A 129 2.30 -3.42 -20.38
C VAL A 129 2.05 -4.89 -20.65
N GLN A 130 2.26 -5.72 -19.65
CA GLN A 130 2.06 -7.17 -19.74
C GLN A 130 1.19 -7.65 -18.59
N SER A 131 0.31 -8.60 -18.89
CA SER A 131 -0.48 -9.30 -17.88
C SER A 131 -0.18 -10.80 -17.94
N TRP A 132 -0.13 -11.41 -16.76
CA TRP A 132 0.23 -12.81 -16.56
C TRP A 132 -0.74 -13.46 -15.58
N THR A 133 -1.21 -14.66 -15.88
CA THR A 133 -1.87 -15.50 -14.88
C THR A 133 -0.80 -16.25 -14.10
N ILE A 134 -0.87 -16.22 -12.78
CA ILE A 134 0.02 -16.95 -11.88
C ILE A 134 -0.76 -18.15 -11.33
N SER A 135 -0.46 -19.33 -11.85
CA SER A 135 -1.11 -20.58 -11.46
C SER A 135 -0.10 -21.66 -11.06
N LYS A 136 -0.56 -22.71 -10.43
CA LYS A 136 0.24 -23.93 -10.19
C LYS A 136 -0.15 -24.97 -11.23
N ASP A 137 0.87 -25.67 -11.75
CA ASP A 137 0.65 -26.88 -12.53
C ASP A 137 -0.02 -27.94 -11.62
N PRO A 138 -1.21 -28.43 -11.97
CA PRO A 138 -1.95 -29.36 -11.12
C PRO A 138 -1.24 -30.72 -10.93
N LEU A 139 -0.32 -31.07 -11.83
CA LEU A 139 0.41 -32.34 -11.76
C LEU A 139 1.69 -32.24 -10.96
N THR A 140 2.43 -31.15 -11.11
CA THR A 140 3.75 -30.98 -10.48
C THR A 140 3.74 -30.06 -9.27
N GLY A 141 2.67 -29.29 -9.05
CA GLY A 141 2.57 -28.25 -8.04
C GLY A 141 3.48 -27.05 -8.26
N LYS A 142 4.22 -27.02 -9.38
CA LYS A 142 5.13 -25.92 -9.71
C LYS A 142 4.36 -24.71 -10.22
N TRP A 143 4.86 -23.53 -9.86
CA TRP A 143 4.31 -22.28 -10.37
C TRP A 143 4.55 -22.12 -11.86
N MET A 144 3.49 -21.77 -12.59
CA MET A 144 3.49 -21.53 -14.04
C MET A 144 2.92 -20.14 -14.34
N PRO A 145 3.75 -19.12 -14.50
CA PRO A 145 3.32 -17.85 -15.05
C PRO A 145 2.99 -17.98 -16.53
N ILE A 146 1.76 -17.62 -16.91
CA ILE A 146 1.28 -17.68 -18.31
C ILE A 146 0.96 -16.27 -18.76
N ASN A 147 1.62 -15.80 -19.84
CA ASN A 147 1.34 -14.49 -20.40
C ASN A 147 -0.05 -14.43 -21.01
N ILE A 148 -0.88 -13.46 -20.58
CA ILE A 148 -2.22 -13.21 -21.13
C ILE A 148 -2.10 -12.29 -22.33
N PHE A 149 -1.42 -11.16 -22.16
CA PHE A 149 -1.13 -10.22 -23.23
C PHE A 149 0.17 -9.45 -23.00
N SER A 150 0.71 -8.91 -24.09
CA SER A 150 1.82 -7.97 -24.12
C SER A 150 1.48 -6.85 -25.10
N ARG A 151 1.36 -5.62 -24.62
CA ARG A 151 0.96 -4.46 -25.42
C ARG A 151 1.89 -3.28 -25.18
N ARG A 152 2.19 -2.53 -26.28
CA ARG A 152 2.96 -1.30 -26.19
C ARG A 152 2.05 -0.09 -26.27
N PHE A 153 2.28 0.87 -25.33
CA PHE A 153 1.57 2.15 -25.25
C PHE A 153 2.57 3.29 -25.49
N PRO A 154 2.78 3.72 -26.74
CA PRO A 154 3.82 4.68 -27.08
C PRO A 154 3.69 5.99 -26.28
N ARG A 155 4.79 6.49 -25.75
CA ARG A 155 4.88 7.70 -24.93
C ARG A 155 4.19 7.60 -23.55
N LEU A 156 4.00 6.41 -23.05
CA LEU A 156 3.45 6.21 -21.72
C LEU A 156 4.49 6.53 -20.64
N SER A 157 5.74 6.03 -20.78
CA SER A 157 6.75 6.08 -19.70
C SER A 157 6.16 5.62 -18.37
N PRO A 158 5.73 4.36 -18.24
CA PRO A 158 4.88 3.92 -17.14
C PRO A 158 5.56 4.06 -15.78
N GLN A 159 4.82 4.55 -14.79
CA GLN A 159 5.29 4.78 -13.41
C GLN A 159 4.41 4.10 -12.37
N ALA A 160 3.12 3.95 -12.65
CA ALA A 160 2.19 3.30 -11.74
C ALA A 160 1.21 2.43 -12.51
N ILE A 161 0.79 1.34 -11.86
CA ILE A 161 -0.19 0.40 -12.39
C ILE A 161 -1.04 -0.14 -11.24
N THR A 162 -2.31 -0.38 -11.50
CA THR A 162 -3.23 -1.02 -10.55
C THR A 162 -4.34 -1.75 -11.28
N PHE A 163 -4.96 -2.72 -10.61
CA PHE A 163 -6.23 -3.30 -11.07
C PHE A 163 -7.40 -2.47 -10.56
N ALA A 164 -8.39 -2.24 -11.40
CA ALA A 164 -9.60 -1.54 -11.01
C ALA A 164 -10.44 -2.40 -10.06
N ALA A 165 -10.76 -1.86 -8.89
CA ALA A 165 -11.51 -2.60 -7.86
C ALA A 165 -13.03 -2.32 -7.89
N PHE A 166 -13.53 -1.68 -8.95
CA PHE A 166 -14.96 -1.33 -9.06
C PHE A 166 -15.88 -2.53 -9.28
N ASP A 167 -15.33 -3.65 -9.72
CA ASP A 167 -16.10 -4.80 -10.11
C ASP A 167 -15.48 -6.09 -9.57
N ASN A 168 -16.31 -6.97 -9.04
CA ASN A 168 -15.93 -8.34 -8.65
C ASN A 168 -15.86 -9.27 -9.88
N SER A 169 -15.78 -8.72 -11.09
CA SER A 169 -15.72 -9.49 -12.33
C SER A 169 -14.42 -10.30 -12.42
N GLN A 170 -14.50 -11.41 -13.15
CA GLN A 170 -13.36 -12.27 -13.44
C GLN A 170 -12.30 -11.59 -14.33
N ASP A 171 -12.59 -10.40 -14.89
CA ASP A 171 -11.72 -9.68 -15.82
C ASP A 171 -11.59 -8.22 -15.36
N ARG A 172 -10.86 -7.96 -14.27
CA ARG A 172 -10.63 -6.60 -13.80
C ARG A 172 -9.83 -5.79 -14.80
N ASP A 173 -10.32 -4.61 -15.12
CA ASP A 173 -9.59 -3.64 -15.92
C ASP A 173 -8.31 -3.20 -15.21
N ILE A 174 -7.31 -2.82 -15.97
CA ILE A 174 -6.00 -2.37 -15.49
C ILE A 174 -5.89 -0.88 -15.75
N ILE A 175 -5.48 -0.12 -14.75
CA ILE A 175 -5.19 1.31 -14.89
C ILE A 175 -3.68 1.49 -14.89
N VAL A 176 -3.15 2.14 -15.93
CA VAL A 176 -1.72 2.42 -16.11
C VAL A 176 -1.51 3.92 -16.26
N LEU A 177 -0.52 4.44 -15.55
CA LEU A 177 -0.21 5.88 -15.52
C LEU A 177 1.26 6.11 -15.87
N GLY A 178 1.53 7.23 -16.56
CA GLY A 178 2.86 7.48 -17.10
C GLY A 178 3.44 8.86 -16.86
N PHE A 179 4.78 8.93 -16.92
CA PHE A 179 5.61 10.12 -16.66
C PHE A 179 5.78 11.03 -17.90
N HIS A 180 5.03 10.81 -18.95
CA HIS A 180 5.07 11.71 -20.11
C HIS A 180 4.49 13.10 -19.76
N ASN A 181 4.87 14.15 -20.50
CA ASN A 181 4.46 15.53 -20.23
C ASN A 181 2.94 15.74 -20.14
N SER A 182 2.16 14.94 -20.86
CA SER A 182 0.69 14.98 -20.81
C SER A 182 0.09 14.24 -19.61
N GLY A 183 0.88 13.42 -18.88
CA GLY A 183 0.36 12.56 -17.81
C GLY A 183 -0.70 11.58 -18.32
N PRO A 184 -0.32 10.66 -19.22
CA PRO A 184 -1.28 9.72 -19.78
C PRO A 184 -1.74 8.72 -18.72
N MET A 185 -3.04 8.44 -18.73
CA MET A 185 -3.68 7.39 -17.95
C MET A 185 -4.55 6.56 -18.87
N TYR A 186 -4.27 5.25 -18.94
CA TYR A 186 -5.05 4.31 -19.73
C TYR A 186 -5.80 3.35 -18.83
N THR A 187 -7.06 3.10 -19.16
CA THR A 187 -7.80 1.95 -18.65
C THR A 187 -7.75 0.86 -19.73
N ILE A 188 -7.27 -0.32 -19.36
CA ILE A 188 -6.99 -1.42 -20.28
C ILE A 188 -7.80 -2.63 -19.83
N ARG A 189 -8.41 -3.34 -20.78
CA ARG A 189 -9.13 -4.59 -20.52
C ARG A 189 -8.17 -5.66 -20.01
N GLY A 190 -8.43 -6.22 -18.83
CA GLY A 190 -7.54 -7.19 -18.17
C GLY A 190 -7.28 -8.45 -18.98
N LYS A 191 -8.26 -8.88 -19.79
CA LYS A 191 -8.18 -10.09 -20.58
C LYS A 191 -7.50 -9.91 -21.96
N THR A 192 -7.67 -8.76 -22.61
CA THR A 192 -7.22 -8.56 -23.99
C THR A 192 -6.11 -7.54 -24.15
N GLY A 193 -5.90 -6.70 -23.13
CA GLY A 193 -4.97 -5.58 -23.19
C GLY A 193 -5.46 -4.43 -24.10
N GLU A 194 -6.71 -4.43 -24.52
CA GLU A 194 -7.30 -3.36 -25.34
C GLU A 194 -7.59 -2.12 -24.48
N THR A 195 -7.37 -0.95 -25.06
CA THR A 195 -7.71 0.30 -24.39
C THR A 195 -9.23 0.44 -24.27
N ALA A 196 -9.72 0.52 -23.04
CA ALA A 196 -11.12 0.80 -22.75
C ALA A 196 -11.39 2.31 -22.69
N SER A 197 -10.47 3.06 -22.11
CA SER A 197 -10.48 4.53 -22.11
C SER A 197 -9.07 5.08 -21.94
N ASP A 198 -8.88 6.32 -22.37
CA ASP A 198 -7.67 7.09 -22.15
C ASP A 198 -8.01 8.48 -21.61
N TRP A 199 -7.14 8.99 -20.78
CA TRP A 199 -7.25 10.30 -20.17
C TRP A 199 -5.87 10.95 -20.03
N SER A 200 -5.85 12.28 -19.99
CA SER A 200 -4.63 13.06 -19.79
C SER A 200 -4.81 14.03 -18.63
N VAL A 201 -3.92 13.92 -17.66
CA VAL A 201 -3.90 14.81 -16.47
C VAL A 201 -3.37 16.19 -16.81
N GLY A 202 -2.59 16.33 -17.90
CA GLY A 202 -1.93 17.58 -18.30
C GLY A 202 -0.63 17.87 -17.55
N ALA A 203 -0.15 16.93 -16.71
CA ALA A 203 1.09 17.04 -15.94
C ALA A 203 1.80 15.68 -15.87
N LYS A 204 3.11 15.67 -15.58
CA LYS A 204 3.85 14.42 -15.37
C LYS A 204 3.32 13.68 -14.15
N ILE A 205 3.19 12.37 -14.25
CA ILE A 205 2.78 11.51 -13.13
C ILE A 205 4.00 10.78 -12.61
N GLY A 206 4.49 11.14 -11.43
CA GLY A 206 5.63 10.52 -10.78
C GLY A 206 5.30 9.19 -10.07
N ASP A 207 4.12 9.09 -9.50
CA ASP A 207 3.56 7.90 -8.85
C ASP A 207 2.05 8.09 -8.68
N ALA A 208 1.34 7.03 -8.31
CA ALA A 208 -0.09 7.06 -8.00
C ALA A 208 -0.44 6.13 -6.86
N ALA A 209 -1.37 6.56 -6.01
CA ALA A 209 -2.00 5.74 -4.98
C ALA A 209 -3.53 5.78 -5.15
N PHE A 210 -4.18 4.63 -4.96
CA PHE A 210 -5.63 4.49 -5.11
C PHE A 210 -6.26 4.12 -3.78
N ASN A 211 -7.33 4.82 -3.43
CA ASN A 211 -8.22 4.45 -2.33
C ASN A 211 -9.60 4.12 -2.93
N TRP A 212 -9.78 2.85 -3.23
CA TRP A 212 -10.99 2.32 -3.86
C TRP A 212 -12.22 2.46 -2.95
N LYS A 213 -12.03 2.35 -1.64
CA LYS A 213 -13.09 2.46 -0.63
C LYS A 213 -13.71 3.86 -0.63
N GLU A 214 -12.87 4.89 -0.71
CA GLU A 214 -13.29 6.28 -0.72
C GLU A 214 -13.55 6.83 -2.14
N GLY A 215 -13.30 6.04 -3.17
CA GLY A 215 -13.51 6.43 -4.57
C GLY A 215 -12.59 7.56 -5.03
N VAL A 216 -11.35 7.60 -4.53
CA VAL A 216 -10.37 8.64 -4.86
C VAL A 216 -9.01 8.03 -5.22
N PHE A 217 -8.21 8.79 -5.95
CA PHE A 217 -6.80 8.48 -6.18
C PHE A 217 -5.94 9.74 -6.10
N CYS A 218 -4.71 9.58 -5.69
CA CYS A 218 -3.73 10.65 -5.61
C CYS A 218 -2.60 10.41 -6.60
N LEU A 219 -2.22 11.46 -7.33
CA LEU A 219 -1.09 11.47 -8.24
C LEU A 219 0.04 12.33 -7.66
N ASP A 220 1.28 11.86 -7.73
CA ASP A 220 2.44 12.74 -7.56
C ASP A 220 2.64 13.54 -8.85
N ASP A 221 2.39 14.85 -8.79
CA ASP A 221 2.91 15.79 -9.78
C ASP A 221 4.24 16.33 -9.24
N PRO A 222 5.38 15.98 -9.84
CA PRO A 222 6.69 16.42 -9.37
C PRO A 222 6.88 17.94 -9.39
N THR A 223 6.01 18.68 -10.08
CA THR A 223 6.09 20.15 -10.21
C THR A 223 5.18 20.90 -9.25
N SER A 224 3.96 20.39 -9.01
CA SER A 224 2.95 21.07 -8.19
C SER A 224 2.65 20.38 -6.86
N GLY A 225 3.09 19.14 -6.67
CA GLY A 225 2.83 18.33 -5.48
C GLY A 225 1.74 17.29 -5.68
N PRO A 226 1.48 16.48 -4.64
CA PRO A 226 0.45 15.46 -4.70
C PRO A 226 -0.92 16.08 -4.98
N THR A 227 -1.67 15.46 -5.88
CA THR A 227 -2.99 15.97 -6.29
C THR A 227 -4.02 14.86 -6.22
N LEU A 228 -5.10 15.08 -5.49
CA LEU A 228 -6.22 14.17 -5.29
C LEU A 228 -7.26 14.35 -6.38
N PHE A 229 -7.74 13.24 -6.92
CA PHE A 229 -8.79 13.15 -7.92
C PHE A 229 -9.89 12.21 -7.45
N ARG A 230 -11.11 12.43 -7.91
CA ARG A 230 -12.21 11.46 -7.76
C ARG A 230 -12.13 10.41 -8.87
N LEU A 231 -12.42 9.16 -8.53
CA LEU A 231 -12.43 8.07 -9.50
C LEU A 231 -13.63 8.13 -10.46
N SER A 232 -14.78 8.64 -10.00
CA SER A 232 -16.04 8.63 -10.74
C SER A 232 -16.04 9.51 -12.00
N ASP A 233 -15.38 10.67 -11.91
CA ASP A 233 -15.39 11.69 -12.97
C ASP A 233 -14.00 12.21 -13.30
N GLN A 234 -12.97 11.69 -12.65
CA GLN A 234 -11.57 12.07 -12.80
C GLN A 234 -11.32 13.57 -12.53
N MET A 235 -12.25 14.24 -11.81
CA MET A 235 -12.13 15.64 -11.46
C MET A 235 -11.13 15.83 -10.33
N LYS A 236 -10.27 16.83 -10.52
CA LYS A 236 -9.32 17.30 -9.49
C LYS A 236 -10.09 17.79 -8.26
N SER A 237 -9.83 17.19 -7.12
CA SER A 237 -10.41 17.59 -5.86
C SER A 237 -9.53 18.57 -5.11
N LYS A 238 -8.21 18.27 -5.00
CA LYS A 238 -7.30 19.04 -4.14
C LYS A 238 -5.85 18.85 -4.56
N THR A 239 -5.00 19.86 -4.32
CA THR A 239 -3.54 19.74 -4.37
C THR A 239 -2.98 19.99 -2.99
N TYR A 240 -2.02 19.16 -2.57
CA TYR A 240 -1.33 19.26 -1.28
C TYR A 240 -0.02 20.01 -1.47
N GLU A 241 0.15 21.09 -0.72
CA GLU A 241 1.32 21.96 -0.88
C GLU A 241 2.53 21.39 -0.16
N ILE A 242 3.64 21.27 -0.88
CA ILE A 242 4.96 20.92 -0.35
C ILE A 242 5.78 22.20 -0.25
N ASP A 243 6.40 22.46 0.91
CA ASP A 243 7.01 23.75 1.26
C ASP A 243 8.15 24.17 0.32
N ARG A 244 8.89 23.21 -0.25
CA ARG A 244 10.02 23.50 -1.14
C ARG A 244 10.08 22.46 -2.24
N MET A 245 10.14 22.93 -3.47
CA MET A 245 10.37 22.11 -4.64
C MET A 245 11.62 22.61 -5.35
N ARG A 246 12.57 21.71 -5.59
CA ARG A 246 13.73 22.02 -6.42
C ARG A 246 13.29 22.17 -7.88
N LYS A 247 14.08 22.90 -8.68
CA LYS A 247 13.81 23.09 -10.12
C LYS A 247 13.75 21.77 -10.91
N ASN A 248 14.41 20.72 -10.43
CA ASN A 248 14.41 19.41 -11.06
C ASN A 248 13.28 18.56 -10.45
N ALA A 249 12.17 18.51 -11.14
CA ALA A 249 11.04 17.67 -10.79
C ALA A 249 11.43 16.18 -10.82
N ARG A 250 11.45 15.52 -9.65
CA ARG A 250 11.76 14.09 -9.50
C ARG A 250 10.53 13.34 -8.99
N PRO A 251 10.27 12.12 -9.50
CA PRO A 251 9.17 11.28 -9.00
C PRO A 251 9.32 11.01 -7.50
N ARG A 252 8.21 11.01 -6.78
CA ARG A 252 8.13 10.69 -5.37
C ARG A 252 6.97 9.73 -5.18
N ASN A 253 7.12 8.77 -4.26
CA ASN A 253 5.98 7.94 -3.94
C ASN A 253 4.93 8.73 -3.15
N VAL A 254 3.68 8.43 -3.44
CA VAL A 254 2.51 8.83 -2.67
C VAL A 254 1.79 7.59 -2.17
N ARG A 255 1.35 7.59 -0.91
CA ARG A 255 0.64 6.47 -0.30
C ARG A 255 -0.48 6.99 0.60
N PHE A 256 -1.58 6.27 0.63
CA PHE A 256 -2.59 6.46 1.66
C PHE A 256 -2.18 5.70 2.93
N GLY A 257 -2.45 6.28 4.09
CA GLY A 257 -2.28 5.68 5.40
C GLY A 257 -3.52 5.86 6.25
N ASP A 258 -3.55 5.24 7.43
CA ASP A 258 -4.66 5.30 8.40
C ASP A 258 -6.02 5.03 7.73
N ASP A 259 -6.15 3.90 7.10
CA ASP A 259 -7.37 3.51 6.35
C ASP A 259 -7.83 4.61 5.35
N GLY A 260 -6.86 5.28 4.72
CA GLY A 260 -7.13 6.33 3.72
C GLY A 260 -7.32 7.74 4.26
N SER A 261 -7.33 7.93 5.58
CA SER A 261 -7.54 9.25 6.19
C SER A 261 -6.31 10.16 6.13
N THR A 262 -5.13 9.61 5.83
CA THR A 262 -3.91 10.37 5.61
C THR A 262 -3.32 10.10 4.23
N LEU A 263 -2.64 11.10 3.69
CA LEU A 263 -1.82 11.01 2.49
C LEU A 263 -0.36 11.27 2.85
N ILE A 264 0.51 10.36 2.48
CA ILE A 264 1.95 10.43 2.73
C ILE A 264 2.68 10.62 1.42
N CYS A 265 3.65 11.54 1.39
CA CYS A 265 4.44 11.84 0.21
C CYS A 265 5.89 12.09 0.58
N GLY A 266 6.82 11.55 -0.21
CA GLY A 266 8.23 11.92 -0.14
C GLY A 266 8.50 13.35 -0.61
N SER A 267 9.75 13.79 -0.53
CA SER A 267 10.18 15.11 -1.00
C SER A 267 11.56 15.08 -1.65
N ASP A 268 11.92 16.15 -2.35
CA ASP A 268 13.24 16.35 -2.95
C ASP A 268 14.25 17.03 -2.00
N HIS A 269 13.89 17.20 -0.73
CA HIS A 269 14.68 17.96 0.25
C HIS A 269 14.70 17.34 1.66
N GLY A 270 14.60 16.01 1.76
CA GLY A 270 14.86 15.27 3.00
C GLY A 270 13.72 15.23 4.00
N CYS A 271 12.49 15.35 3.53
CA CYS A 271 11.29 15.26 4.37
C CYS A 271 10.28 14.28 3.80
N VAL A 272 9.48 13.70 4.68
CA VAL A 272 8.22 13.02 4.34
C VAL A 272 7.09 13.89 4.87
N TYR A 273 6.13 14.19 4.02
CA TYR A 273 4.96 14.96 4.36
C TYR A 273 3.77 14.04 4.65
N VAL A 274 3.03 14.37 5.69
CA VAL A 274 1.78 13.70 6.06
C VAL A 274 0.67 14.74 6.04
N PHE A 275 -0.35 14.50 5.23
CA PHE A 275 -1.52 15.36 5.09
C PHE A 275 -2.78 14.64 5.56
N ASP A 276 -3.74 15.40 6.03
CA ASP A 276 -5.13 14.94 6.15
C ASP A 276 -5.75 14.86 4.76
N THR A 277 -6.22 13.69 4.37
CA THR A 277 -6.78 13.45 3.02
C THR A 277 -8.01 14.33 2.76
N CYS A 278 -8.86 14.51 3.76
CA CYS A 278 -10.13 15.22 3.63
C CYS A 278 -9.95 16.75 3.66
N SER A 279 -9.27 17.30 4.67
CA SER A 279 -9.06 18.76 4.81
C SER A 279 -7.95 19.28 3.91
N GLY A 280 -6.93 18.48 3.63
CA GLY A 280 -5.68 18.89 2.96
C GLY A 280 -4.69 19.54 3.90
N GLU A 281 -4.99 19.59 5.19
CA GLU A 281 -4.09 20.13 6.22
C GLU A 281 -2.82 19.30 6.33
N LYS A 282 -1.67 19.95 6.44
CA LYS A 282 -0.40 19.30 6.71
C LYS A 282 -0.33 18.92 8.20
N LEU A 283 -0.40 17.62 8.47
CA LEU A 283 -0.41 17.07 9.83
C LEU A 283 1.00 16.95 10.41
N ALA A 284 1.98 16.61 9.56
CA ALA A 284 3.36 16.43 9.98
C ALA A 284 4.35 16.63 8.83
N THR A 285 5.55 17.06 9.21
CA THR A 285 6.75 17.05 8.36
C THR A 285 7.81 16.23 9.09
N LEU A 286 8.15 15.06 8.54
CA LEU A 286 9.06 14.09 9.13
C LEU A 286 10.42 14.22 8.48
N SER A 287 11.43 14.70 9.23
CA SER A 287 12.77 14.93 8.70
C SER A 287 13.60 13.65 8.74
N VAL A 288 14.35 13.39 7.66
CA VAL A 288 15.35 12.33 7.60
C VAL A 288 16.77 12.81 8.00
N GLY A 289 16.87 14.06 8.47
CA GLY A 289 18.13 14.63 8.95
C GLY A 289 19.10 15.09 7.85
N THR A 290 18.73 15.02 6.58
CA THR A 290 19.51 15.49 5.43
C THR A 290 18.63 16.26 4.46
N THR A 291 19.21 16.84 3.42
CA THR A 291 18.47 17.52 2.35
C THR A 291 18.38 16.68 1.08
N GLU A 292 18.65 15.38 1.19
CA GLU A 292 18.61 14.45 0.06
C GLU A 292 17.18 14.08 -0.34
N TRP A 293 17.04 13.57 -1.53
CA TRP A 293 15.75 13.16 -2.08
C TRP A 293 15.21 11.92 -1.36
N VAL A 294 13.99 12.01 -0.82
CA VAL A 294 13.20 10.90 -0.29
C VAL A 294 12.21 10.49 -1.36
N GLN A 295 12.59 9.54 -2.17
CA GLN A 295 11.76 9.04 -3.26
C GLN A 295 10.74 8.03 -2.74
N VAL A 296 11.19 7.12 -1.89
CA VAL A 296 10.47 5.89 -1.55
C VAL A 296 9.80 6.04 -0.20
N VAL A 297 8.49 5.87 -0.18
CA VAL A 297 7.69 5.78 1.04
C VAL A 297 6.70 4.63 0.93
N THR A 298 6.45 3.94 2.04
CA THR A 298 5.36 2.98 2.18
C THR A 298 4.75 3.06 3.57
N THR A 299 3.54 2.56 3.73
CA THR A 299 2.78 2.61 4.97
C THR A 299 2.28 1.24 5.36
N ALA A 300 2.12 1.01 6.65
CA ALA A 300 1.46 -0.15 7.21
C ALA A 300 0.60 0.27 8.40
N GLU A 301 -0.38 -0.55 8.73
CA GLU A 301 -1.11 -0.48 9.98
C GLU A 301 -0.78 -1.74 10.79
N ILE A 302 -0.15 -1.56 11.95
CA ILE A 302 0.36 -2.64 12.79
C ILE A 302 -0.24 -2.46 14.18
N ASP A 303 -1.05 -3.40 14.62
CA ASP A 303 -1.74 -3.32 15.91
C ASP A 303 -2.50 -1.98 16.09
N ASP A 304 -3.26 -1.56 15.08
CA ASP A 304 -3.97 -0.28 15.01
C ASP A 304 -3.05 0.97 15.10
N VAL A 305 -1.75 0.80 14.85
CA VAL A 305 -0.77 1.89 14.79
C VAL A 305 -0.33 2.13 13.35
N SER A 306 -0.51 3.35 12.88
CA SER A 306 0.02 3.75 11.58
C SER A 306 1.54 3.87 11.63
N VAL A 307 2.19 3.17 10.70
CA VAL A 307 3.65 3.15 10.54
C VAL A 307 4.02 3.64 9.15
N ILE A 308 5.00 4.51 9.09
CA ILE A 308 5.57 5.04 7.84
C ILE A 308 7.01 4.57 7.73
N PHE A 309 7.34 3.96 6.59
CA PHE A 309 8.70 3.62 6.20
C PHE A 309 9.12 4.53 5.04
N ALA A 310 10.33 5.06 5.09
CA ALA A 310 10.86 5.87 4.01
C ALA A 310 12.36 5.64 3.83
N ALA A 311 12.81 5.77 2.59
CA ALA A 311 14.23 5.70 2.25
C ALA A 311 14.65 6.87 1.37
N GLN A 312 15.86 7.33 1.56
CA GLN A 312 16.53 8.26 0.66
C GLN A 312 17.04 7.51 -0.57
N THR A 313 17.02 8.16 -1.71
CA THR A 313 17.65 7.63 -2.92
C THR A 313 18.86 8.50 -3.25
N ARG A 314 20.05 7.98 -2.99
CA ARG A 314 21.34 8.59 -3.38
C ARG A 314 21.84 7.97 -4.68
N ALA A 315 22.58 8.73 -5.44
CA ALA A 315 23.05 8.34 -6.77
C ALA A 315 24.16 7.28 -6.79
N LEU A 316 24.72 6.84 -5.66
CA LEU A 316 25.89 5.98 -5.60
C LEU A 316 25.81 4.96 -4.45
N ASP A 317 26.49 3.84 -4.59
CA ASP A 317 26.58 2.59 -3.80
C ASP A 317 26.90 2.71 -2.28
N PHE A 318 26.45 3.72 -1.62
CA PHE A 318 26.59 3.85 -0.17
C PHE A 318 25.47 3.14 0.56
N SER A 319 25.77 2.65 1.77
CA SER A 319 24.72 2.12 2.66
C SER A 319 23.71 3.22 2.96
N GLU A 320 22.44 2.93 2.72
CA GLU A 320 21.33 3.85 2.96
C GLU A 320 20.58 3.46 4.23
N LYS A 321 19.78 4.42 4.73
CA LYS A 321 18.94 4.20 5.88
C LYS A 321 17.48 4.04 5.44
N ILE A 322 16.78 3.15 6.12
CA ILE A 322 15.32 3.12 6.10
C ILE A 322 14.83 3.71 7.41
N PHE A 323 14.13 4.82 7.31
CA PHE A 323 13.56 5.55 8.43
C PHE A 323 12.17 4.99 8.76
N VAL A 324 11.84 4.97 10.05
CA VAL A 324 10.58 4.46 10.56
C VAL A 324 9.95 5.48 11.49
N TRP A 325 8.70 5.80 11.27
CA TRP A 325 7.89 6.60 12.20
C TRP A 325 6.62 5.84 12.52
N LYS A 326 6.27 5.86 13.79
CA LYS A 326 5.00 5.30 14.29
C LYS A 326 4.15 6.43 14.86
N ARG A 327 2.86 6.38 14.62
CA ARG A 327 1.95 7.30 15.29
C ARG A 327 1.93 6.97 16.77
N ALA A 328 2.08 7.99 17.64
CA ALA A 328 1.98 7.78 19.07
C ALA A 328 0.61 7.15 19.40
N GLN A 329 0.60 6.13 20.23
CA GLN A 329 -0.64 5.58 20.76
C GLN A 329 -1.15 6.50 21.89
N ARG A 330 -2.46 6.67 21.99
CA ARG A 330 -3.03 7.18 23.24
C ARG A 330 -2.69 6.19 24.33
N ALA A 331 -2.12 6.69 25.43
CA ALA A 331 -2.03 5.86 26.62
C ALA A 331 -3.42 5.25 26.87
N PRO A 332 -3.52 3.93 27.06
CA PRO A 332 -4.81 3.31 27.31
C PRO A 332 -5.47 4.12 28.43
N GLU A 333 -6.60 4.75 28.12
CA GLU A 333 -7.39 5.43 29.12
C GLU A 333 -7.56 4.40 30.23
N LYS A 334 -6.96 4.67 31.40
CA LYS A 334 -7.11 3.78 32.55
C LYS A 334 -8.61 3.64 32.73
N SER A 335 -9.20 2.63 32.09
CA SER A 335 -10.60 2.34 32.28
C SER A 335 -10.76 2.18 33.78
N SER A 336 -11.38 3.18 34.41
CA SER A 336 -11.47 3.21 35.85
C SER A 336 -12.07 1.86 36.20
N VAL A 337 -11.41 1.14 37.08
CA VAL A 337 -11.90 -0.14 37.61
C VAL A 337 -13.36 0.03 38.03
N TRP A 338 -13.72 1.23 38.52
CA TRP A 338 -15.05 1.71 38.80
C TRP A 338 -16.03 1.66 37.60
N GLY A 339 -15.60 1.98 36.37
CA GLY A 339 -16.48 1.91 35.19
C GLY A 339 -16.90 0.48 34.85
N LYS A 340 -15.98 -0.48 35.01
CA LYS A 340 -16.28 -1.91 34.83
C LYS A 340 -17.20 -2.43 35.95
N TYR A 341 -16.96 -2.03 37.20
CA TYR A 341 -17.83 -2.37 38.30
C TYR A 341 -19.22 -1.77 38.13
N MET A 342 -19.36 -0.52 37.74
CA MET A 342 -20.64 0.13 37.50
C MET A 342 -21.41 -0.54 36.37
N ALA A 343 -20.76 -0.88 35.25
CA ALA A 343 -21.40 -1.61 34.16
C ALA A 343 -21.86 -3.01 34.58
N TRP A 344 -21.10 -3.69 35.44
CA TRP A 344 -21.49 -4.98 36.01
C TRP A 344 -22.67 -4.84 36.97
N ILE A 345 -22.68 -3.85 37.86
CA ILE A 345 -23.78 -3.55 38.79
C ILE A 345 -25.05 -3.26 38.03
N VAL A 346 -25.01 -2.46 36.95
CA VAL A 346 -26.18 -2.16 36.14
C VAL A 346 -26.72 -3.43 35.50
N LYS A 347 -25.88 -4.33 34.97
CA LYS A 347 -26.31 -5.62 34.41
C LYS A 347 -26.99 -6.51 35.46
N VAL A 348 -26.44 -6.57 36.68
CA VAL A 348 -27.04 -7.34 37.79
C VAL A 348 -28.39 -6.77 38.21
N LEU A 349 -28.53 -5.46 38.29
CA LEU A 349 -29.81 -4.80 38.65
C LEU A 349 -30.87 -5.04 37.57
N VAL A 350 -30.52 -5.02 36.29
CA VAL A 350 -31.44 -5.32 35.21
C VAL A 350 -31.93 -6.79 35.28
N VAL A 351 -31.02 -7.74 35.54
CA VAL A 351 -31.42 -9.16 35.71
C VAL A 351 -32.32 -9.36 36.92
N LEU A 352 -32.01 -8.74 38.05
CA LEU A 352 -32.85 -8.79 39.25
C LEU A 352 -34.23 -8.17 38.99
N GLY A 353 -34.29 -7.03 38.32
CA GLY A 353 -35.56 -6.40 37.92
C GLY A 353 -36.41 -7.28 37.03
N CYS A 354 -35.80 -7.96 36.05
CA CYS A 354 -36.50 -8.94 35.21
C CYS A 354 -37.01 -10.14 36.01
N MET A 355 -36.24 -10.66 36.97
CA MET A 355 -36.71 -11.78 37.83
C MET A 355 -37.89 -11.38 38.73
N VAL A 356 -37.84 -10.19 39.34
CA VAL A 356 -38.93 -9.65 40.16
C VAL A 356 -40.23 -9.49 39.30
N PHE A 357 -40.06 -8.95 38.08
CA PHE A 357 -41.19 -8.78 37.16
C PHE A 357 -41.82 -10.12 36.75
N VAL A 358 -40.99 -11.12 36.44
CA VAL A 358 -41.50 -12.48 36.12
C VAL A 358 -42.18 -13.11 37.34
N TYR A 359 -41.62 -12.96 38.55
CA TYR A 359 -42.21 -13.51 39.78
C TYR A 359 -43.56 -12.87 40.08
N GLN A 360 -43.70 -11.53 39.99
CA GLN A 360 -44.97 -10.84 40.18
C GLN A 360 -46.07 -11.26 39.18
N ASN A 361 -45.69 -11.47 37.92
CA ASN A 361 -46.66 -11.93 36.92
C ASN A 361 -47.07 -13.39 37.10
N LEU A 362 -46.17 -14.26 37.56
CA LEU A 362 -46.47 -15.63 37.94
C LEU A 362 -47.45 -15.69 39.14
N GLU A 363 -47.22 -14.90 40.20
CA GLU A 363 -48.12 -14.80 41.35
C GLU A 363 -49.49 -14.27 40.95
N ALA A 364 -49.56 -13.29 40.04
CA ALA A 364 -50.80 -12.76 39.52
C ALA A 364 -51.59 -13.84 38.70
N GLY A 365 -50.88 -14.63 37.89
CA GLY A 365 -51.48 -15.72 37.13
C GLY A 365 -52.01 -16.85 37.99
N VAL A 366 -51.31 -17.23 39.07
CA VAL A 366 -51.77 -18.25 40.05
C VAL A 366 -53.00 -17.79 40.81
N ARG A 367 -53.08 -16.50 41.18
CA ARG A 367 -54.27 -15.95 41.86
C ARG A 367 -55.54 -15.92 40.96
N VAL A 368 -55.36 -15.76 39.66
CA VAL A 368 -56.48 -15.79 38.70
C VAL A 368 -57.00 -17.22 38.51
N LEU A 369 -56.05 -18.18 38.42
CA LEU A 369 -56.42 -19.61 38.31
C LEU A 369 -57.12 -20.18 39.59
N GLY A 370 -56.68 -19.75 40.78
CA GLY A 370 -57.23 -20.17 42.05
C GLY A 370 -58.67 -19.60 42.38
N LYS A 371 -59.15 -18.64 41.59
CA LYS A 371 -60.54 -18.11 41.65
C LYS A 371 -61.48 -18.72 40.67
N ALA A 372 -60.95 -19.55 39.74
CA ALA A 372 -61.76 -20.18 38.68
C ALA A 372 -62.05 -21.65 38.96
N ILE A 373 -61.66 -22.21 40.12
CA ILE A 373 -62.04 -23.50 40.70
C ILE A 373 -62.90 -23.23 41.92
#